data_abf6f5b1719e70f00b1e86f2c2577211
#
_entry.id   abf6f5b1719e70f00b1e86f2c2577211
#
_cell.length_a   1.000
_cell.length_b   1.000
_cell.length_c   1.000
_cell.angle_alpha   90.00
_cell.angle_beta   90.00
_cell.angle_gamma   90.00
#
_symmetry.space_group_name_H-M   'P 1'
#
loop_
_entity.id
_entity.type
_entity.pdbx_description
1 polymer ?
#
loop_
_entity_poly.entity_id
_entity_poly.type
_entity_poly.pdbx_seq_one_letter_code
_entity_poly.pdbx_strand_id
1 'polypeptide(L)'
;VIDQTAIAKHIESIAQLKSQLDALHQQIEQAQQLYGSLNKLTDMADVASVLNDPAIRKALPADFNAIEGLFKGNATGLFGDSASKFLEGNTTYRTSADDFYAQELSRIQNRNAGQMSLGQQVYDAATKRIGGIDQLREKISTASDAKEIADLQARLQAETAFLQTDVLRMEGLRMVQQAQAQVDEQRKAEDWRQRMDTMKAALQ
;
A
#
# COMPACT_ATOMS: atom_id res chain seq x y z
N VAL A 1 -12.41 31.53 8.77
CA VAL A 1 -12.59 30.79 10.05
C VAL A 1 -11.98 29.41 9.89
N ILE A 2 -11.01 29.09 10.71
CA ILE A 2 -10.40 27.76 10.73
C ILE A 2 -11.41 26.79 11.34
N ASP A 3 -11.82 25.78 10.59
CA ASP A 3 -12.62 24.69 11.13
C ASP A 3 -11.73 23.71 11.89
N GLN A 4 -11.55 23.98 13.18
CA GLN A 4 -10.73 23.15 14.06
C GLN A 4 -11.33 21.73 14.22
N THR A 5 -12.63 21.59 14.06
CA THR A 5 -13.29 20.28 14.15
C THR A 5 -12.91 19.40 12.95
N ALA A 6 -12.87 19.95 11.75
CA ALA A 6 -12.44 19.24 10.55
C ALA A 6 -10.96 18.83 10.65
N ILE A 7 -10.10 19.72 11.15
CA ILE A 7 -8.67 19.42 11.37
C ILE A 7 -8.52 18.30 12.41
N ALA A 8 -9.25 18.35 13.53
CA ALA A 8 -9.21 17.32 14.56
C ALA A 8 -9.62 15.94 14.01
N LYS A 9 -10.66 15.87 13.17
CA LYS A 9 -11.09 14.63 12.50
C LYS A 9 -10.02 14.09 11.56
N HIS A 10 -9.33 14.95 10.80
CA HIS A 10 -8.22 14.54 9.96
C HIS A 10 -7.04 13.98 10.76
N ILE A 11 -6.72 14.60 11.89
CA ILE A 11 -5.67 14.12 12.80
C ILE A 11 -6.01 12.73 13.33
N GLU A 12 -7.24 12.52 13.77
CA GLU A 12 -7.71 11.22 14.26
C GLU A 12 -7.67 10.16 13.15
N SER A 13 -8.14 10.49 11.96
CA SER A 13 -8.09 9.61 10.78
C SER A 13 -6.66 9.22 10.42
N ILE A 14 -5.73 10.16 10.45
CA ILE A 14 -4.31 9.92 10.18
C ILE A 14 -3.69 9.01 11.24
N ALA A 15 -4.01 9.21 12.51
CA ALA A 15 -3.54 8.35 13.60
C ALA A 15 -4.04 6.91 13.45
N GLN A 16 -5.31 6.72 13.04
CA GLN A 16 -5.89 5.41 12.76
C GLN A 16 -5.21 4.74 11.56
N LEU A 17 -4.98 5.48 10.47
CA LEU A 17 -4.28 4.97 9.28
C LEU A 17 -2.84 4.57 9.59
N LYS A 18 -2.13 5.35 10.41
CA LYS A 18 -0.78 5.01 10.87
C LYS A 18 -0.76 3.73 11.70
N SER A 19 -1.69 3.58 12.62
CA SER A 19 -1.82 2.38 13.44
C SER A 19 -2.11 1.14 12.57
N GLN A 20 -3.01 1.26 11.60
CA GLN A 20 -3.33 0.20 10.65
C GLN A 20 -2.11 -0.14 9.76
N LEU A 21 -1.39 0.86 9.29
CA LEU A 21 -0.17 0.69 8.48
C LEU A 21 0.91 -0.06 9.26
N ASP A 22 1.15 0.30 10.53
CA ASP A 22 2.12 -0.37 11.39
C ASP A 22 1.73 -1.84 11.66
N ALA A 23 0.46 -2.11 11.89
CA ALA A 23 -0.07 -3.48 12.07
C ALA A 23 0.11 -4.32 10.81
N LEU A 24 -0.21 -3.79 9.64
CA LEU A 24 -0.03 -4.46 8.35
C LEU A 24 1.45 -4.70 8.03
N HIS A 25 2.30 -3.74 8.33
CA HIS A 25 3.75 -3.88 8.16
C HIS A 25 4.31 -5.03 9.00
N GLN A 26 3.91 -5.12 10.27
CA GLN A 26 4.32 -6.24 11.14
C GLN A 26 3.84 -7.59 10.61
N GLN A 27 2.60 -7.68 10.14
CA GLN A 27 2.05 -8.90 9.56
C GLN A 27 2.82 -9.34 8.31
N ILE A 28 3.16 -8.39 7.43
CA ILE A 28 3.95 -8.66 6.22
C ILE A 28 5.37 -9.11 6.59
N GLU A 29 6.02 -8.46 7.55
CA GLU A 29 7.36 -8.85 8.02
C GLU A 29 7.36 -10.27 8.60
N GLN A 30 6.41 -10.60 9.45
CA GLN A 30 6.28 -11.94 10.03
C GLN A 30 6.07 -13.00 8.95
N ALA A 31 5.20 -12.72 7.99
CA ALA A 31 4.93 -13.63 6.89
C ALA A 31 6.12 -13.76 5.93
N GLN A 32 6.89 -12.70 5.71
CA GLN A 32 8.16 -12.75 4.95
C GLN A 32 9.18 -13.67 5.60
N GLN A 33 9.30 -13.64 6.93
CA GLN A 33 10.19 -14.53 7.67
C GLN A 33 9.78 -15.99 7.53
N LEU A 34 8.47 -16.26 7.50
CA LEU A 34 7.92 -17.63 7.40
C LEU A 34 7.91 -18.16 5.97
N TYR A 35 7.54 -17.35 5.00
CA TYR A 35 7.23 -17.78 3.64
C TYR A 35 8.15 -17.18 2.56
N GLY A 36 8.81 -16.07 2.81
CA GLY A 36 9.77 -15.42 1.91
C GLY A 36 9.21 -14.96 0.55
N SER A 37 7.90 -15.05 0.33
CA SER A 37 7.29 -14.89 -0.99
C SER A 37 7.32 -13.46 -1.52
N LEU A 38 7.14 -12.45 -0.67
CA LEU A 38 7.18 -11.04 -1.08
C LEU A 38 8.59 -10.46 -1.21
N ASN A 39 9.61 -11.12 -0.68
CA ASN A 39 10.99 -10.64 -0.80
C ASN A 39 11.49 -10.60 -2.25
N LYS A 40 10.82 -11.31 -3.15
CA LYS A 40 11.15 -11.37 -4.58
C LYS A 40 10.41 -10.32 -5.42
N LEU A 41 9.39 -9.69 -4.85
CA LEU A 41 8.62 -8.68 -5.56
C LEU A 41 9.34 -7.33 -5.45
N THR A 42 9.57 -6.68 -6.57
CA THR A 42 10.30 -5.41 -6.67
C THR A 42 9.40 -4.23 -7.00
N ASP A 43 8.28 -4.45 -7.68
CA ASP A 43 7.33 -3.41 -8.05
C ASP A 43 5.88 -3.92 -8.17
N MET A 44 4.94 -3.01 -8.45
CA MET A 44 3.52 -3.35 -8.62
C MET A 44 3.26 -4.24 -9.85
N ALA A 45 4.10 -4.16 -10.87
CA ALA A 45 3.99 -5.02 -12.04
C ALA A 45 4.29 -6.49 -11.69
N ASP A 46 5.23 -6.73 -10.77
CA ASP A 46 5.53 -8.07 -10.26
C ASP A 46 4.31 -8.66 -9.54
N VAL A 47 3.61 -7.86 -8.73
CA VAL A 47 2.36 -8.27 -8.08
C VAL A 47 1.29 -8.58 -9.13
N ALA A 48 1.12 -7.72 -10.14
CA ALA A 48 0.18 -7.96 -11.22
C ALA A 48 0.46 -9.28 -11.98
N SER A 49 1.73 -9.61 -12.17
CA SER A 49 2.16 -10.88 -12.78
C SER A 49 1.78 -12.08 -11.91
N VAL A 50 1.98 -12.01 -10.60
CA VAL A 50 1.55 -13.05 -9.64
C VAL A 50 0.03 -13.24 -9.68
N LEU A 51 -0.74 -12.19 -9.83
CA LEU A 51 -2.21 -12.23 -9.92
C LEU A 51 -2.72 -12.88 -11.21
N ASN A 52 -1.89 -13.06 -12.23
CA ASN A 52 -2.26 -13.81 -13.41
C ASN A 52 -2.24 -15.33 -13.21
N ASP A 53 -1.65 -15.81 -12.11
CA ASP A 53 -1.73 -17.24 -11.74
C ASP A 53 -3.16 -17.57 -11.28
N PRO A 54 -3.89 -18.49 -11.96
CA PRO A 54 -5.26 -18.83 -11.59
C PRO A 54 -5.40 -19.40 -10.17
N ALA A 55 -4.39 -20.11 -9.69
CA ALA A 55 -4.38 -20.68 -8.33
C ALA A 55 -4.30 -19.59 -7.26
N ILE A 56 -3.49 -18.57 -7.48
CA ILE A 56 -3.39 -17.40 -6.60
C ILE A 56 -4.71 -16.63 -6.58
N ARG A 57 -5.28 -16.35 -7.75
CA ARG A 57 -6.58 -15.64 -7.85
C ARG A 57 -7.70 -16.36 -7.12
N LYS A 58 -7.75 -17.68 -7.22
CA LYS A 58 -8.76 -18.50 -6.54
C LYS A 58 -8.59 -18.48 -5.01
N ALA A 59 -7.37 -18.34 -4.53
CA ALA A 59 -7.05 -18.29 -3.10
C ALA A 59 -7.24 -16.89 -2.48
N LEU A 60 -7.37 -15.83 -3.30
CA LEU A 60 -7.57 -14.47 -2.82
C LEU A 60 -8.96 -14.28 -2.23
N PRO A 61 -9.10 -13.51 -1.12
CA PRO A 61 -10.40 -13.13 -0.57
C PRO A 61 -11.22 -12.27 -1.56
N ALA A 62 -12.55 -12.29 -1.41
CA ALA A 62 -13.45 -11.45 -2.23
C ALA A 62 -13.13 -9.94 -2.13
N ASP A 63 -12.68 -9.49 -0.99
CA ASP A 63 -12.30 -8.09 -0.72
C ASP A 63 -11.14 -7.60 -1.61
N PHE A 64 -10.32 -8.51 -2.12
CA PHE A 64 -9.20 -8.16 -2.98
C PHE A 64 -9.66 -7.49 -4.29
N ASN A 65 -10.85 -7.80 -4.78
CA ASN A 65 -11.39 -7.20 -6.01
C ASN A 65 -11.46 -5.67 -5.92
N ALA A 66 -11.72 -5.12 -4.74
CA ALA A 66 -11.75 -3.67 -4.51
C ALA A 66 -10.34 -3.04 -4.57
N ILE A 67 -9.30 -3.82 -4.31
CA ILE A 67 -7.91 -3.37 -4.23
C ILE A 67 -7.14 -3.67 -5.54
N GLU A 68 -7.63 -4.59 -6.34
CA GLU A 68 -6.96 -5.08 -7.56
C GLU A 68 -6.55 -3.95 -8.51
N GLY A 69 -7.38 -2.91 -8.62
CA GLY A 69 -7.09 -1.74 -9.44
C GLY A 69 -5.78 -1.02 -9.09
N LEU A 70 -5.36 -1.04 -7.82
CA LEU A 70 -4.09 -0.44 -7.38
C LEU A 70 -2.87 -1.13 -7.99
N PHE A 71 -2.94 -2.44 -8.20
CA PHE A 71 -1.86 -3.24 -8.78
C PHE A 71 -1.85 -3.20 -10.31
N LYS A 72 -3.00 -2.89 -10.92
CA LYS A 72 -3.16 -2.77 -12.38
C LYS A 72 -2.99 -1.34 -12.92
N GLY A 73 -2.73 -0.37 -12.06
CA GLY A 73 -2.56 1.04 -12.45
C GLY A 73 -3.86 1.84 -12.54
N ASN A 74 -5.02 1.27 -12.19
CA ASN A 74 -6.32 1.93 -12.19
C ASN A 74 -6.67 2.51 -10.79
N ALA A 75 -5.82 3.38 -10.28
CA ALA A 75 -5.95 3.92 -8.93
C ALA A 75 -7.03 5.00 -8.76
N THR A 76 -7.64 5.48 -9.84
CA THR A 76 -8.54 6.64 -9.83
C THR A 76 -9.80 6.47 -8.97
N GLY A 77 -10.33 5.26 -8.83
CA GLY A 77 -11.52 4.99 -8.01
C GLY A 77 -11.26 4.91 -6.50
N LEU A 78 -10.00 4.95 -6.05
CA LEU A 78 -9.59 4.78 -4.64
C LEU A 78 -9.22 6.09 -3.95
N PHE A 79 -9.09 7.18 -4.72
CA PHE A 79 -8.95 8.50 -4.16
C PHE A 79 -10.33 9.03 -3.76
N GLY A 80 -10.43 9.61 -2.56
CA GLY A 80 -11.63 10.33 -2.18
C GLY A 80 -11.92 11.49 -3.16
N ASP A 81 -13.19 11.84 -3.35
CA ASP A 81 -13.62 12.88 -4.28
C ASP A 81 -12.89 14.22 -4.05
N SER A 82 -12.60 14.56 -2.80
CA SER A 82 -11.87 15.78 -2.44
C SER A 82 -10.43 15.79 -2.94
N ALA A 83 -9.75 14.65 -2.87
CA ALA A 83 -8.38 14.53 -3.37
C ALA A 83 -8.34 14.58 -4.90
N SER A 84 -9.28 13.93 -5.58
CA SER A 84 -9.39 13.98 -7.04
C SER A 84 -9.66 15.41 -7.54
N LYS A 85 -10.60 16.11 -6.92
CA LYS A 85 -10.91 17.51 -7.25
C LYS A 85 -9.74 18.45 -6.98
N PHE A 86 -9.00 18.23 -5.89
CA PHE A 86 -7.80 19.00 -5.59
C PHE A 86 -6.72 18.79 -6.65
N LEU A 87 -6.48 17.55 -7.06
CA LEU A 87 -5.50 17.20 -8.08
C LEU A 87 -5.88 17.74 -9.45
N GLU A 88 -7.16 17.73 -9.81
CA GLU A 88 -7.66 18.32 -11.07
C GLU A 88 -7.55 19.86 -11.09
N GLY A 89 -7.88 20.50 -9.96
CA GLY A 89 -7.92 21.94 -9.85
C GLY A 89 -6.58 22.61 -9.57
N ASN A 90 -5.55 21.88 -9.16
CA ASN A 90 -4.29 22.46 -8.68
C ASN A 90 -3.07 21.64 -9.12
N THR A 91 -2.67 21.84 -10.38
CA THR A 91 -1.58 21.09 -11.03
C THR A 91 -0.24 21.18 -10.30
N THR A 92 0.07 22.30 -9.65
CA THR A 92 1.32 22.49 -8.91
C THR A 92 1.40 21.56 -7.71
N TYR A 93 0.33 21.44 -6.94
CA TYR A 93 0.27 20.53 -5.80
C TYR A 93 0.17 19.07 -6.23
N ARG A 94 -0.55 18.79 -7.31
CA ARG A 94 -0.62 17.47 -7.90
C ARG A 94 0.76 16.92 -8.24
N THR A 95 1.53 17.70 -9.00
CA THR A 95 2.90 17.36 -9.39
C THR A 95 3.79 17.16 -8.16
N SER A 96 3.70 18.06 -7.18
CA SER A 96 4.49 17.99 -5.95
C SER A 96 4.17 16.74 -5.11
N ALA A 97 2.91 16.34 -4.99
CA ALA A 97 2.52 15.16 -4.20
C ALA A 97 2.92 13.86 -4.90
N ASP A 98 2.64 13.75 -6.19
CA ASP A 98 3.02 12.58 -7.00
C ASP A 98 4.53 12.45 -7.13
N ASP A 99 5.23 13.56 -7.39
CA ASP A 99 6.69 13.59 -7.48
C ASP A 99 7.34 13.19 -6.17
N PHE A 100 6.83 13.66 -5.03
CA PHE A 100 7.35 13.29 -3.73
C PHE A 100 7.27 11.76 -3.53
N TYR A 101 6.11 11.15 -3.80
CA TYR A 101 5.93 9.72 -3.67
C TYR A 101 6.83 8.93 -4.63
N ALA A 102 6.84 9.31 -5.90
CA ALA A 102 7.63 8.66 -6.93
C ALA A 102 9.14 8.80 -6.65
N GLN A 103 9.60 9.99 -6.26
CA GLN A 103 10.99 10.24 -5.91
C GLN A 103 11.44 9.45 -4.67
N GLU A 104 10.58 9.34 -3.64
CA GLU A 104 10.90 8.57 -2.45
C GLU A 104 10.97 7.06 -2.74
N LEU A 105 10.04 6.53 -3.53
CA LEU A 105 10.12 5.14 -3.96
C LEU A 105 11.39 4.88 -4.79
N SER A 106 11.68 5.73 -5.77
CA SER A 106 12.89 5.61 -6.60
C SER A 106 14.16 5.70 -5.78
N ARG A 107 14.21 6.60 -4.80
CA ARG A 107 15.35 6.74 -3.89
C ARG A 107 15.56 5.50 -3.03
N ILE A 108 14.47 4.93 -2.50
CA ILE A 108 14.52 3.70 -1.71
C ILE A 108 14.99 2.53 -2.59
N GLN A 109 14.45 2.40 -3.78
CA GLN A 109 14.84 1.37 -4.75
C GLN A 109 16.32 1.46 -5.12
N ASN A 110 16.80 2.66 -5.46
CA ASN A 110 18.19 2.89 -5.82
C ASN A 110 19.17 2.63 -4.67
N ARG A 111 18.77 2.98 -3.44
CA ARG A 111 19.62 2.80 -2.26
C ARG A 111 19.74 1.35 -1.81
N ASN A 112 18.68 0.56 -2.02
CA ASN A 112 18.60 -0.83 -1.55
C ASN A 112 18.34 -1.81 -2.70
N ALA A 113 18.91 -1.56 -3.87
CA ALA A 113 18.69 -2.33 -5.09
C ALA A 113 18.70 -3.84 -4.84
N GLY A 114 17.55 -4.46 -4.92
CA GLY A 114 17.35 -5.92 -4.85
C GLY A 114 17.24 -6.52 -3.44
N GLN A 115 17.35 -5.74 -2.35
CA GLN A 115 17.31 -6.26 -0.99
C GLN A 115 16.02 -5.94 -0.23
N MET A 116 15.34 -4.84 -0.57
CA MET A 116 14.15 -4.38 0.13
C MET A 116 12.88 -4.89 -0.55
N SER A 117 11.96 -5.47 0.23
CA SER A 117 10.66 -5.91 -0.28
C SER A 117 9.77 -4.72 -0.64
N LEU A 118 8.82 -4.93 -1.56
CA LEU A 118 7.83 -3.92 -1.93
C LEU A 118 7.02 -3.43 -0.72
N GLY A 119 6.68 -4.32 0.22
CA GLY A 119 5.98 -3.95 1.44
C GLY A 119 6.77 -2.93 2.28
N GLN A 120 8.07 -3.13 2.44
CA GLN A 120 8.93 -2.18 3.14
C GLN A 120 9.01 -0.84 2.41
N GLN A 121 9.12 -0.86 1.08
CA GLN A 121 9.14 0.36 0.27
C GLN A 121 7.86 1.19 0.43
N VAL A 122 6.70 0.55 0.38
CA VAL A 122 5.40 1.22 0.56
C VAL A 122 5.28 1.79 1.97
N TYR A 123 5.69 1.03 2.98
CA TYR A 123 5.69 1.48 4.36
C TYR A 123 6.59 2.70 4.58
N ASP A 124 7.81 2.69 4.07
CA ASP A 124 8.76 3.79 4.22
C ASP A 124 8.25 5.06 3.53
N ALA A 125 7.68 4.93 2.33
CA ALA A 125 7.08 6.04 1.61
C ALA A 125 5.88 6.63 2.37
N ALA A 126 5.01 5.78 2.93
CA ALA A 126 3.86 6.20 3.74
C ALA A 126 4.31 6.91 5.03
N THR A 127 5.34 6.42 5.70
CA THR A 127 5.91 7.03 6.92
C THR A 127 6.44 8.44 6.63
N LYS A 128 7.11 8.63 5.50
CA LYS A 128 7.56 9.96 5.07
C LYS A 128 6.40 10.89 4.72
N ARG A 129 5.34 10.37 4.13
CA ARG A 129 4.10 11.11 3.87
C ARG A 129 3.47 11.59 5.18
N ILE A 130 3.45 10.77 6.22
CA ILE A 130 2.96 11.14 7.56
C ILE A 130 3.79 12.30 8.13
N GLY A 131 5.11 12.27 7.99
CA GLY A 131 5.98 13.40 8.36
C GLY A 131 5.65 14.69 7.62
N GLY A 132 5.37 14.62 6.33
CA GLY A 132 4.91 15.74 5.52
C GLY A 132 3.54 16.28 5.96
N ILE A 133 2.63 15.41 6.35
CA ILE A 133 1.32 15.77 6.91
C ILE A 133 1.49 16.53 8.23
N ASP A 134 2.36 16.10 9.11
CA ASP A 134 2.65 16.81 10.36
C ASP A 134 3.18 18.22 10.10
N GLN A 135 4.03 18.41 9.10
CA GLN A 135 4.50 19.74 8.69
C GLN A 135 3.36 20.61 8.15
N LEU A 136 2.42 20.05 7.39
CA LEU A 136 1.23 20.78 6.91
C LEU A 136 0.35 21.23 8.08
N ARG A 137 0.16 20.38 9.07
CA ARG A 137 -0.59 20.73 10.28
C ARG A 137 0.05 21.89 11.04
N GLU A 138 1.37 21.87 11.17
CA GLU A 138 2.12 22.95 11.82
C GLU A 138 1.96 24.27 11.03
N LYS A 139 2.07 24.22 9.71
CA LYS A 139 1.83 25.40 8.85
C LYS A 139 0.41 25.95 8.98
N ILE A 140 -0.60 25.09 9.06
CA ILE A 140 -2.00 25.51 9.27
C ILE A 140 -2.14 26.21 10.62
N SER A 141 -1.51 25.74 11.66
CA SER A 141 -1.59 26.34 13.00
C SER A 141 -0.94 27.72 13.08
N THR A 142 0.00 28.03 12.21
CA THR A 142 0.74 29.30 12.19
C THR A 142 0.28 30.25 11.10
N ALA A 143 -0.53 29.80 10.14
CA ALA A 143 -1.04 30.61 9.04
C ALA A 143 -2.11 31.60 9.53
N SER A 144 -2.07 32.82 9.03
CA SER A 144 -3.01 33.91 9.37
C SER A 144 -3.90 34.33 8.21
N ASP A 145 -3.55 33.99 6.97
CA ASP A 145 -4.31 34.28 5.77
C ASP A 145 -5.32 33.15 5.49
N ALA A 146 -6.60 33.51 5.35
CA ALA A 146 -7.69 32.57 5.09
C ALA A 146 -7.51 31.75 3.82
N LYS A 147 -6.95 32.35 2.76
CA LYS A 147 -6.64 31.64 1.50
C LYS A 147 -5.53 30.59 1.71
N GLU A 148 -4.46 30.98 2.37
CA GLU A 148 -3.36 30.07 2.70
C GLU A 148 -3.86 28.88 3.54
N ILE A 149 -4.70 29.15 4.54
CA ILE A 149 -5.31 28.09 5.38
C ILE A 149 -6.15 27.15 4.52
N ALA A 150 -7.00 27.67 3.63
CA ALA A 150 -7.84 26.85 2.76
C ALA A 150 -6.99 25.96 1.82
N ASP A 151 -5.93 26.50 1.24
CA ASP A 151 -5.00 25.77 0.37
C ASP A 151 -4.27 24.65 1.15
N LEU A 152 -3.81 24.93 2.36
CA LEU A 152 -3.15 23.95 3.23
C LEU A 152 -4.11 22.84 3.69
N GLN A 153 -5.37 23.19 4.00
CA GLN A 153 -6.40 22.20 4.36
C GLN A 153 -6.73 21.28 3.17
N ALA A 154 -6.88 21.83 1.96
CA ALA A 154 -7.11 21.06 0.75
C ALA A 154 -5.95 20.09 0.48
N ARG A 155 -4.71 20.54 0.67
CA ARG A 155 -3.51 19.70 0.57
C ARG A 155 -3.47 18.61 1.63
N LEU A 156 -3.86 18.92 2.88
CA LEU A 156 -3.96 17.94 3.96
C LEU A 156 -4.98 16.83 3.62
N GLN A 157 -6.14 17.20 3.05
CA GLN A 157 -7.14 16.23 2.60
C GLN A 157 -6.61 15.32 1.49
N ALA A 158 -5.90 15.87 0.52
CA ALA A 158 -5.27 15.11 -0.56
C ALA A 158 -4.22 14.12 -0.03
N GLU A 159 -3.34 14.58 0.86
CA GLU A 159 -2.31 13.72 1.47
C GLU A 159 -2.93 12.61 2.34
N THR A 160 -4.02 12.89 3.04
CA THR A 160 -4.77 11.87 3.79
C THR A 160 -5.35 10.80 2.85
N ALA A 161 -5.90 11.18 1.70
CA ALA A 161 -6.41 10.24 0.70
C ALA A 161 -5.27 9.39 0.09
N PHE A 162 -4.11 9.97 -0.17
CA PHE A 162 -2.93 9.20 -0.61
C PHE A 162 -2.45 8.22 0.45
N LEU A 163 -2.49 8.60 1.72
CA LEU A 163 -2.14 7.70 2.82
C LEU A 163 -3.14 6.53 2.93
N GLN A 164 -4.44 6.77 2.71
CA GLN A 164 -5.44 5.70 2.60
C GLN A 164 -5.10 4.73 1.47
N THR A 165 -4.65 5.23 0.33
CA THR A 165 -4.18 4.40 -0.79
C THR A 165 -2.96 3.57 -0.40
N ASP A 166 -2.02 4.13 0.33
CA ASP A 166 -0.85 3.38 0.83
C ASP A 166 -1.26 2.25 1.77
N VAL A 167 -2.20 2.50 2.67
CA VAL A 167 -2.76 1.47 3.57
C VAL A 167 -3.46 0.36 2.77
N LEU A 168 -4.23 0.70 1.74
CA LEU A 168 -4.87 -0.29 0.86
C LEU A 168 -3.85 -1.12 0.07
N ARG A 169 -2.75 -0.52 -0.37
CA ARG A 169 -1.64 -1.27 -1.01
C ARG A 169 -1.02 -2.27 -0.05
N MET A 170 -0.77 -1.87 1.19
CA MET A 170 -0.26 -2.77 2.22
C MET A 170 -1.24 -3.92 2.52
N GLU A 171 -2.53 -3.62 2.63
CA GLU A 171 -3.57 -4.64 2.81
C GLU A 171 -3.61 -5.62 1.63
N GLY A 172 -3.53 -5.10 0.41
CA GLY A 172 -3.47 -5.92 -0.80
C GLY A 172 -2.24 -6.83 -0.85
N LEU A 173 -1.08 -6.32 -0.48
CA LEU A 173 0.15 -7.11 -0.39
C LEU A 173 0.03 -8.23 0.66
N ARG A 174 -0.59 -7.95 1.79
CA ARG A 174 -0.86 -8.96 2.82
C ARG A 174 -1.77 -10.08 2.29
N MET A 175 -2.83 -9.72 1.57
CA MET A 175 -3.74 -10.69 0.95
C MET A 175 -3.04 -11.57 -0.10
N VAL A 176 -2.23 -10.95 -0.96
CA VAL A 176 -1.44 -11.68 -1.97
C VAL A 176 -0.48 -12.66 -1.31
N GLN A 177 0.20 -12.24 -0.25
CA GLN A 177 1.13 -13.09 0.49
C GLN A 177 0.43 -14.28 1.13
N GLN A 178 -0.73 -14.08 1.73
CA GLN A 178 -1.54 -15.17 2.29
C GLN A 178 -1.99 -16.16 1.21
N ALA A 179 -2.44 -15.65 0.06
CA ALA A 179 -2.84 -16.48 -1.07
C ALA A 179 -1.66 -17.32 -1.60
N GLN A 180 -0.49 -16.71 -1.74
CA GLN A 180 0.73 -17.46 -2.14
C GLN A 180 1.09 -18.56 -1.15
N ALA A 181 1.05 -18.26 0.14
CA ALA A 181 1.33 -19.24 1.18
C ALA A 181 0.36 -20.44 1.13
N GLN A 182 -0.93 -20.18 0.92
CA GLN A 182 -1.94 -21.22 0.73
C GLN A 182 -1.66 -22.10 -0.46
N VAL A 183 -1.32 -21.50 -1.61
CA VAL A 183 -1.02 -22.24 -2.85
C VAL A 183 0.26 -23.06 -2.70
N ASP A 184 1.29 -22.53 -2.05
CA ASP A 184 2.54 -23.25 -1.80
C ASP A 184 2.32 -24.46 -0.90
N GLU A 185 1.49 -24.33 0.14
CA GLU A 185 1.15 -25.45 1.02
C GLU A 185 0.35 -26.52 0.28
N GLN A 186 -0.62 -26.12 -0.54
CA GLN A 186 -1.36 -27.07 -1.38
C GLN A 186 -0.43 -27.80 -2.36
N ARG A 187 0.47 -27.11 -3.02
CA ARG A 187 1.44 -27.71 -3.96
C ARG A 187 2.37 -28.72 -3.26
N LYS A 188 2.80 -28.42 -2.04
CA LYS A 188 3.59 -29.36 -1.23
C LYS A 188 2.81 -30.63 -0.90
N ALA A 189 1.53 -30.49 -0.55
CA ALA A 189 0.67 -31.63 -0.25
C ALA A 189 0.42 -32.49 -1.50
N GLU A 190 0.22 -31.88 -2.66
CA GLU A 190 0.05 -32.57 -3.94
C GLU A 190 1.32 -33.31 -4.37
N ASP A 191 2.50 -32.68 -4.25
CA ASP A 191 3.80 -33.30 -4.55
C ASP A 191 4.07 -34.49 -3.63
N TRP A 192 3.79 -34.38 -2.33
CA TRP A 192 3.91 -35.46 -1.39
C TRP A 192 3.01 -36.67 -1.77
N ARG A 193 1.76 -36.39 -2.12
CA ARG A 193 0.80 -37.43 -2.56
C ARG A 193 1.28 -38.13 -3.82
N GLN A 194 1.76 -37.37 -4.81
CA GLN A 194 2.31 -37.93 -6.04
C GLN A 194 3.51 -38.83 -5.78
N ARG A 195 4.41 -38.46 -4.88
CA ARG A 195 5.55 -39.31 -4.47
C ARG A 195 5.10 -40.59 -3.80
N MET A 196 4.08 -40.54 -2.93
CA MET A 196 3.52 -41.70 -2.28
C MET A 196 2.87 -42.66 -3.28
N ASP A 197 2.14 -42.15 -4.26
CA ASP A 197 1.52 -42.96 -5.30
C ASP A 197 2.57 -43.64 -6.20
N THR A 198 3.64 -42.92 -6.54
CA THR A 198 4.78 -43.45 -7.29
C THR A 198 5.49 -44.56 -6.51
N MET A 199 5.70 -44.37 -5.21
CA MET A 199 6.32 -45.41 -4.36
C MET A 199 5.42 -46.67 -4.23
N LYS A 200 4.11 -46.50 -4.09
CA LYS A 200 3.17 -47.60 -4.07
C LYS A 200 3.20 -48.41 -5.38
N ALA A 201 3.24 -47.70 -6.53
CA ALA A 201 3.32 -48.37 -7.82
C ALA A 201 4.65 -49.14 -8.03
N ALA A 202 5.74 -48.68 -7.44
CA ALA A 202 7.04 -49.36 -7.51
C ALA A 202 7.15 -50.60 -6.62
N LEU A 203 6.23 -50.75 -5.66
CA LEU A 203 6.18 -51.91 -4.75
C LEU A 203 5.21 -53.01 -5.18
N GLN A 204 4.46 -52.82 -6.26
CA GLN A 204 3.59 -53.80 -6.92
C GLN A 204 4.27 -54.44 -8.11
#